data_c09d157d26874201ce351985b2ddfdd4
#
_entry.id   c09d157d26874201ce351985b2ddfdd4
#
_cell.length_a   1.000
_cell.length_b   1.000
_cell.length_c   1.000
_cell.angle_alpha   90.00
_cell.angle_beta   90.00
_cell.angle_gamma   90.00
#
_symmetry.space_group_name_H-M   'P 1'
#
loop_
_entity.id
_entity.type
_entity.pdbx_description
1 polymer ?
#
loop_
_entity_poly.entity_id
_entity_poly.type
_entity_poly.pdbx_seq_one_letter_code
_entity_poly.pdbx_strand_id
1 'polypeptide(L)'
;MSATRMILDDTHATATPQPPPAALAAAPDSLVQALRPDASYAQLALATEELLALTRRGLGGDAQAYAQYQSILLDLHLPADPASEPTRRWLASQVYRVEDEFAPALPQFQPVPVEQFRAAIDAEIEARTRVRHPMSQYLFQGEPSAQDVRFFLEHHWIRSYNFYSLLAELAFRFEDIRDASVFYRNLYGEAGAETPERAHPALLSKLMEHFEIPLEIDFAALHPLEKAYLNNRIRCVRHTDVAWGLSLLYAVESVSCVNHLRIYELLQRMGVPDGPSEFHRLHGTQDEIDTEEMWELIAKYAQSETFQRTFMQSLARHFDINRAYFDLLWRQMQGPSFH
;
A
#
# COMPACT_ATOMS: atom_id res chain seq x y z
N MET A 1 -17.90 19.47 -46.15
CA MET A 1 -18.53 20.03 -44.94
C MET A 1 -19.57 19.01 -44.46
N SER A 2 -19.30 18.21 -43.51
CA SER A 2 -20.29 17.38 -42.82
C SER A 2 -19.85 17.24 -41.38
N ALA A 3 -20.59 17.88 -40.48
CA ALA A 3 -20.36 17.85 -39.05
C ALA A 3 -20.88 16.52 -38.50
N THR A 4 -19.98 15.69 -38.03
CA THR A 4 -20.33 14.45 -37.28
C THR A 4 -20.79 14.87 -35.89
N ARG A 5 -22.09 14.73 -35.65
CA ARG A 5 -22.76 14.91 -34.37
C ARG A 5 -22.31 13.78 -33.43
N MET A 6 -21.52 14.12 -32.43
CA MET A 6 -21.24 13.26 -31.30
C MET A 6 -22.50 13.16 -30.43
N ILE A 7 -23.16 12.01 -30.46
CA ILE A 7 -24.27 11.67 -29.56
C ILE A 7 -23.63 11.25 -28.25
N LEU A 8 -23.72 12.11 -27.24
CA LEU A 8 -23.50 11.72 -25.84
C LEU A 8 -24.79 11.04 -25.39
N ASP A 9 -24.72 9.72 -25.21
CA ASP A 9 -25.80 8.97 -24.58
C ASP A 9 -25.80 9.30 -23.08
N ASP A 10 -26.76 10.12 -22.66
CA ASP A 10 -27.08 10.41 -21.26
C ASP A 10 -27.78 9.20 -20.62
N THR A 11 -27.02 8.17 -20.28
CA THR A 11 -27.48 7.20 -19.29
C THR A 11 -26.89 7.58 -17.93
N HIS A 12 -27.47 8.62 -17.31
CA HIS A 12 -27.37 8.79 -15.86
C HIS A 12 -28.11 7.61 -15.19
N ALA A 13 -27.41 6.48 -15.05
CA ALA A 13 -27.77 5.50 -14.04
C ALA A 13 -27.62 6.22 -12.69
N THR A 14 -28.72 6.54 -12.05
CA THR A 14 -28.75 6.96 -10.64
C THR A 14 -28.07 5.85 -9.86
N ALA A 15 -26.81 6.07 -9.47
CA ALA A 15 -26.08 5.16 -8.63
C ALA A 15 -26.89 5.01 -7.34
N THR A 16 -27.47 3.85 -7.15
CA THR A 16 -28.06 3.46 -5.85
C THR A 16 -26.95 3.66 -4.81
N PRO A 17 -27.20 4.37 -3.70
CA PRO A 17 -26.19 4.55 -2.67
C PRO A 17 -25.70 3.16 -2.25
N GLN A 18 -24.42 2.90 -2.47
CA GLN A 18 -23.80 1.67 -1.99
C GLN A 18 -24.00 1.60 -0.48
N PRO A 19 -24.41 0.44 0.06
CA PRO A 19 -24.47 0.28 1.51
C PRO A 19 -23.11 0.60 2.10
N PRO A 20 -23.04 1.18 3.32
CA PRO A 20 -21.78 1.48 3.96
C PRO A 20 -20.94 0.20 4.03
N PRO A 21 -19.62 0.30 3.79
CA PRO A 21 -18.74 -0.87 3.89
C PRO A 21 -18.93 -1.58 5.23
N ALA A 22 -18.80 -2.89 5.22
CA ALA A 22 -19.08 -3.74 6.39
C ALA A 22 -18.28 -3.35 7.65
N ALA A 23 -17.12 -2.70 7.49
CA ALA A 23 -16.30 -2.23 8.60
C ALA A 23 -16.92 -1.03 9.34
N LEU A 24 -17.65 -0.13 8.65
CA LEU A 24 -18.40 0.94 9.30
C LEU A 24 -19.63 0.41 10.05
N ALA A 25 -20.18 -0.74 9.67
CA ALA A 25 -21.24 -1.38 10.41
C ALA A 25 -20.83 -1.81 11.84
N ALA A 26 -19.53 -2.02 12.06
CA ALA A 26 -18.93 -2.30 13.37
C ALA A 26 -18.30 -1.05 14.04
N ALA A 27 -18.38 0.12 13.40
CA ALA A 27 -17.86 1.36 13.94
C ALA A 27 -18.82 1.94 15.02
N PRO A 28 -18.31 2.76 15.96
CA PRO A 28 -19.17 3.53 16.85
C PRO A 28 -20.17 4.40 16.08
N ASP A 29 -21.40 4.49 16.55
CA ASP A 29 -22.44 5.32 15.92
C ASP A 29 -22.01 6.77 15.73
N SER A 30 -21.23 7.32 16.67
CA SER A 30 -20.62 8.64 16.59
C SER A 30 -19.78 8.83 15.33
N LEU A 31 -19.01 7.82 14.91
CA LEU A 31 -18.17 7.88 13.71
C LEU A 31 -19.05 7.92 12.46
N VAL A 32 -20.09 7.10 12.40
CA VAL A 32 -21.04 7.10 11.27
C VAL A 32 -21.74 8.46 11.16
N GLN A 33 -22.09 9.08 12.28
CA GLN A 33 -22.70 10.42 12.31
C GLN A 33 -21.71 11.52 11.88
N ALA A 34 -20.45 11.43 12.32
CA ALA A 34 -19.39 12.40 11.98
C ALA A 34 -19.00 12.41 10.49
N LEU A 35 -19.26 11.32 9.78
CA LEU A 35 -18.98 11.21 8.35
C LEU A 35 -20.11 11.74 7.46
N ARG A 36 -21.21 12.19 8.03
CA ARG A 36 -22.30 12.84 7.27
C ARG A 36 -21.92 14.26 6.86
N PRO A 37 -22.39 14.73 5.71
CA PRO A 37 -22.09 16.09 5.23
C PRO A 37 -22.59 17.21 6.17
N ASP A 38 -23.61 16.92 6.97
CA ASP A 38 -24.25 17.85 7.93
C ASP A 38 -23.77 17.64 9.38
N ALA A 39 -22.70 16.85 9.58
CA ALA A 39 -22.19 16.58 10.92
C ALA A 39 -21.75 17.84 11.65
N SER A 40 -22.21 17.99 12.89
CA SER A 40 -21.80 19.08 13.76
C SER A 40 -20.37 18.88 14.28
N TYR A 41 -19.73 19.99 14.70
CA TYR A 41 -18.44 19.92 15.36
C TYR A 41 -18.44 19.02 16.60
N ALA A 42 -19.53 19.02 17.38
CA ALA A 42 -19.66 18.17 18.55
C ALA A 42 -19.69 16.67 18.21
N GLN A 43 -20.36 16.29 17.12
CA GLN A 43 -20.35 14.91 16.61
C GLN A 43 -18.96 14.48 16.16
N LEU A 44 -18.26 15.37 15.45
CA LEU A 44 -16.89 15.11 15.03
C LEU A 44 -15.93 14.97 16.24
N ALA A 45 -16.07 15.81 17.25
CA ALA A 45 -15.25 15.74 18.46
C ALA A 45 -15.46 14.42 19.22
N LEU A 46 -16.74 14.02 19.42
CA LEU A 46 -17.09 12.75 20.08
C LEU A 46 -16.51 11.54 19.30
N ALA A 47 -16.74 11.51 17.99
CA ALA A 47 -16.20 10.44 17.14
C ALA A 47 -14.69 10.33 17.22
N THR A 48 -14.00 11.47 17.27
CA THR A 48 -12.55 11.52 17.42
C THR A 48 -12.10 10.93 18.75
N GLU A 49 -12.70 11.35 19.87
CA GLU A 49 -12.35 10.84 21.20
C GLU A 49 -12.53 9.32 21.28
N GLU A 50 -13.66 8.79 20.78
CA GLU A 50 -13.92 7.35 20.78
C GLU A 50 -12.94 6.58 19.91
N LEU A 51 -12.63 7.07 18.69
CA LEU A 51 -11.68 6.45 17.78
C LEU A 51 -10.26 6.43 18.38
N LEU A 52 -9.82 7.54 18.99
CA LEU A 52 -8.50 7.62 19.62
C LEU A 52 -8.41 6.75 20.88
N ALA A 53 -9.49 6.66 21.68
CA ALA A 53 -9.54 5.74 22.81
C ALA A 53 -9.45 4.28 22.37
N LEU A 54 -10.18 3.92 21.30
CA LEU A 54 -10.10 2.59 20.68
C LEU A 54 -8.68 2.28 20.18
N THR A 55 -8.06 3.22 19.48
CA THR A 55 -6.69 3.08 18.97
C THR A 55 -5.68 2.86 20.10
N ARG A 56 -5.75 3.66 21.18
CA ARG A 56 -4.86 3.48 22.34
C ARG A 56 -5.03 2.13 23.03
N ARG A 57 -6.27 1.64 23.16
CA ARG A 57 -6.51 0.30 23.72
C ARG A 57 -5.90 -0.78 22.84
N GLY A 58 -6.10 -0.70 21.52
CA GLY A 58 -5.54 -1.66 20.57
C GLY A 58 -4.01 -1.71 20.61
N LEU A 59 -3.37 -0.53 20.60
CA LEU A 59 -1.92 -0.40 20.70
C LEU A 59 -1.38 -0.80 22.09
N GLY A 60 -2.21 -0.70 23.13
CA GLY A 60 -1.92 -1.17 24.49
C GLY A 60 -2.08 -2.67 24.70
N GLY A 61 -2.42 -3.45 23.66
CA GLY A 61 -2.48 -4.91 23.69
C GLY A 61 -3.88 -5.54 23.67
N ASP A 62 -4.95 -4.72 23.57
CA ASP A 62 -6.31 -5.23 23.35
C ASP A 62 -6.47 -5.65 21.87
N ALA A 63 -6.40 -6.96 21.60
CA ALA A 63 -6.45 -7.52 20.23
C ALA A 63 -7.76 -7.20 19.51
N GLN A 64 -8.90 -7.14 20.23
CA GLN A 64 -10.18 -6.80 19.63
C GLN A 64 -10.24 -5.33 19.24
N ALA A 65 -9.77 -4.44 20.11
CA ALA A 65 -9.67 -3.01 19.83
C ALA A 65 -8.69 -2.75 18.67
N TYR A 66 -7.56 -3.50 18.62
CA TYR A 66 -6.61 -3.44 17.50
C TYR A 66 -7.29 -3.79 16.18
N ALA A 67 -7.97 -4.93 16.12
CA ALA A 67 -8.68 -5.36 14.91
C ALA A 67 -9.74 -4.35 14.47
N GLN A 68 -10.48 -3.80 15.41
CA GLN A 68 -11.55 -2.84 15.15
C GLN A 68 -11.00 -1.52 14.60
N TYR A 69 -9.99 -0.91 15.23
CA TYR A 69 -9.46 0.36 14.73
C TYR A 69 -8.73 0.22 13.39
N GLN A 70 -8.04 -0.90 13.14
CA GLN A 70 -7.42 -1.16 11.84
C GLN A 70 -8.47 -1.31 10.73
N SER A 71 -9.61 -1.92 11.03
CA SER A 71 -10.72 -2.00 10.09
C SER A 71 -11.32 -0.62 9.78
N ILE A 72 -11.58 0.18 10.81
CA ILE A 72 -12.09 1.55 10.67
C ILE A 72 -11.11 2.41 9.88
N LEU A 73 -9.81 2.33 10.18
CA LEU A 73 -8.79 3.10 9.51
C LEU A 73 -8.70 2.75 8.02
N LEU A 74 -8.73 1.45 7.68
CA LEU A 74 -8.75 1.02 6.29
C LEU A 74 -9.99 1.56 5.57
N ASP A 75 -11.15 1.48 6.21
CA ASP A 75 -12.39 1.98 5.65
C ASP A 75 -12.36 3.50 5.43
N LEU A 76 -11.75 4.27 6.35
CA LEU A 76 -11.51 5.70 6.14
C LEU A 76 -10.62 6.00 4.91
N HIS A 77 -9.87 5.02 4.42
CA HIS A 77 -9.01 5.15 3.24
C HIS A 77 -9.66 4.70 1.93
N LEU A 78 -10.68 3.85 2.01
CA LEU A 78 -11.36 3.37 0.81
C LEU A 78 -12.16 4.50 0.14
N PRO A 79 -12.37 4.44 -1.18
CA PRO A 79 -13.18 5.42 -1.90
C PRO A 79 -14.59 5.54 -1.29
N ALA A 80 -15.05 6.76 -1.11
CA ALA A 80 -16.34 7.07 -0.52
C ALA A 80 -16.93 8.33 -1.15
N ASP A 81 -18.04 8.84 -0.59
CA ASP A 81 -18.61 10.12 -0.98
C ASP A 81 -17.55 11.24 -0.87
N PRO A 82 -17.27 11.97 -1.96
CA PRO A 82 -16.30 13.08 -1.94
C PRO A 82 -16.58 14.12 -0.85
N ALA A 83 -17.82 14.32 -0.44
CA ALA A 83 -18.19 15.27 0.63
C ALA A 83 -17.63 14.84 1.99
N SER A 84 -17.44 13.55 2.23
CA SER A 84 -16.90 13.01 3.48
C SER A 84 -15.37 12.93 3.49
N GLU A 85 -14.71 13.04 2.35
CA GLU A 85 -13.26 12.79 2.20
C GLU A 85 -12.39 13.68 3.11
N PRO A 86 -12.62 14.99 3.28
CA PRO A 86 -11.82 15.80 4.19
C PRO A 86 -11.91 15.32 5.64
N THR A 87 -13.11 14.94 6.09
CA THR A 87 -13.33 14.42 7.45
C THR A 87 -12.64 13.08 7.64
N ARG A 88 -12.73 12.18 6.66
CA ARG A 88 -12.06 10.86 6.66
C ARG A 88 -10.55 11.01 6.77
N ARG A 89 -9.94 11.86 5.94
CA ARG A 89 -8.50 12.16 5.98
C ARG A 89 -8.08 12.76 7.32
N TRP A 90 -8.88 13.66 7.86
CA TRP A 90 -8.58 14.27 9.15
C TRP A 90 -8.64 13.24 10.29
N LEU A 91 -9.69 12.40 10.37
CA LEU A 91 -9.81 11.32 11.35
C LEU A 91 -8.63 10.34 11.26
N ALA A 92 -8.27 9.91 10.06
CA ALA A 92 -7.10 9.04 9.85
C ALA A 92 -5.81 9.70 10.36
N SER A 93 -5.63 11.01 10.13
CA SER A 93 -4.45 11.73 10.61
C SER A 93 -4.36 11.78 12.14
N GLN A 94 -5.52 11.83 12.85
CA GLN A 94 -5.53 11.76 14.31
C GLN A 94 -5.11 10.37 14.82
N VAL A 95 -5.56 9.29 14.16
CA VAL A 95 -5.11 7.92 14.46
C VAL A 95 -3.59 7.81 14.30
N TYR A 96 -3.03 8.33 13.23
CA TYR A 96 -1.58 8.30 12.98
C TYR A 96 -0.76 8.97 14.09
N ARG A 97 -1.26 10.07 14.66
CA ARG A 97 -0.58 10.72 15.81
C ARG A 97 -0.49 9.77 17.01
N VAL A 98 -1.60 9.05 17.30
CA VAL A 98 -1.59 8.07 18.39
C VAL A 98 -0.66 6.90 18.08
N GLU A 99 -0.66 6.41 16.85
CA GLU A 99 0.28 5.35 16.45
C GLU A 99 1.75 5.78 16.63
N ASP A 100 2.07 7.06 16.37
CA ASP A 100 3.42 7.61 16.58
C ASP A 100 3.81 7.69 18.05
N GLU A 101 2.83 7.98 18.95
CA GLU A 101 3.06 7.95 20.41
C GLU A 101 3.43 6.55 20.91
N PHE A 102 2.93 5.48 20.27
CA PHE A 102 3.16 4.08 20.62
C PHE A 102 4.27 3.42 19.79
N ALA A 103 4.77 4.10 18.76
CA ALA A 103 5.83 3.55 17.94
C ALA A 103 7.06 3.26 18.79
N PRO A 104 7.69 2.07 18.66
CA PRO A 104 8.93 1.79 19.36
C PRO A 104 9.98 2.84 18.97
N ALA A 105 10.75 3.29 19.95
CA ALA A 105 11.87 4.19 19.69
C ALA A 105 12.86 3.46 18.77
N LEU A 106 12.83 3.82 17.49
CA LEU A 106 13.84 3.34 16.56
C LEU A 106 15.18 4.02 16.86
N PRO A 107 16.31 3.34 16.66
CA PRO A 107 17.62 3.98 16.73
C PRO A 107 17.61 5.25 15.86
N GLN A 108 17.93 6.40 16.45
CA GLN A 108 17.95 7.63 15.69
C GLN A 108 19.05 7.56 14.64
N PHE A 109 18.66 7.63 13.38
CA PHE A 109 19.61 7.74 12.28
C PHE A 109 20.44 9.02 12.43
N GLN A 110 21.76 8.88 12.34
CA GLN A 110 22.66 10.01 12.31
C GLN A 110 22.80 10.50 10.87
N PRO A 111 22.39 11.74 10.55
CA PRO A 111 22.48 12.24 9.19
C PRO A 111 23.91 12.20 8.66
N VAL A 112 24.02 11.93 7.38
CA VAL A 112 25.31 11.82 6.67
C VAL A 112 25.33 12.80 5.49
N PRO A 113 26.49 13.11 4.91
CA PRO A 113 26.55 13.82 3.62
C PRO A 113 25.68 13.13 2.57
N VAL A 114 25.04 13.92 1.69
CA VAL A 114 24.07 13.39 0.70
C VAL A 114 24.67 12.30 -0.16
N GLU A 115 25.95 12.42 -0.51
CA GLU A 115 26.70 11.44 -1.31
C GLU A 115 26.82 10.07 -0.63
N GLN A 116 26.65 10.02 0.70
CA GLN A 116 26.68 8.81 1.50
C GLN A 116 25.27 8.32 1.86
N PHE A 117 24.23 9.13 1.67
CA PHE A 117 22.88 8.81 2.13
C PHE A 117 22.29 7.61 1.38
N ARG A 118 22.53 7.51 0.05
CA ARG A 118 22.10 6.33 -0.72
C ARG A 118 22.70 5.04 -0.15
N ALA A 119 24.01 5.03 0.10
CA ALA A 119 24.67 3.87 0.68
C ALA A 119 24.14 3.52 2.08
N ALA A 120 23.71 4.52 2.87
CA ALA A 120 23.08 4.27 4.17
C ALA A 120 21.68 3.65 4.02
N ILE A 121 20.89 4.09 3.03
CA ILE A 121 19.59 3.49 2.69
C ILE A 121 19.77 2.03 2.24
N ASP A 122 20.68 1.80 1.29
CA ASP A 122 20.95 0.47 0.73
C ASP A 122 21.42 -0.50 1.83
N ALA A 123 22.27 -0.03 2.75
CA ALA A 123 22.72 -0.81 3.90
C ALA A 123 21.58 -1.20 4.85
N GLU A 124 20.61 -0.29 5.08
CA GLU A 124 19.42 -0.58 5.90
C GLU A 124 18.50 -1.59 5.19
N ILE A 125 18.28 -1.43 3.88
CA ILE A 125 17.50 -2.39 3.07
C ILE A 125 18.18 -3.75 3.10
N GLU A 126 19.48 -3.82 2.86
CA GLU A 126 20.25 -5.08 2.91
C GLU A 126 20.15 -5.74 4.29
N ALA A 127 20.34 -4.99 5.36
CA ALA A 127 20.26 -5.53 6.72
C ALA A 127 18.91 -6.19 7.01
N ARG A 128 17.81 -5.61 6.50
CA ARG A 128 16.45 -6.09 6.69
C ARG A 128 16.04 -7.23 5.74
N THR A 129 16.66 -7.31 4.57
CA THR A 129 16.36 -8.32 3.53
C THR A 129 17.39 -9.46 3.47
N ARG A 130 18.54 -9.30 4.14
CA ARG A 130 19.66 -10.24 4.14
C ARG A 130 19.26 -11.66 4.55
N VAL A 131 18.44 -11.77 5.61
CA VAL A 131 17.87 -13.05 6.00
C VAL A 131 16.57 -13.23 5.26
N ARG A 132 16.58 -14.08 4.26
CA ARG A 132 15.38 -14.38 3.46
C ARG A 132 14.29 -14.93 4.35
N HIS A 133 13.08 -14.43 4.16
CA HIS A 133 11.93 -14.92 4.89
C HIS A 133 11.67 -16.41 4.56
N PRO A 134 11.32 -17.27 5.56
CA PRO A 134 11.06 -18.70 5.33
C PRO A 134 10.05 -18.97 4.21
N MET A 135 8.96 -18.18 4.15
CA MET A 135 7.97 -18.27 3.07
C MET A 135 8.61 -18.03 1.69
N SER A 136 9.48 -17.03 1.56
CA SER A 136 10.18 -16.75 0.31
C SER A 136 11.15 -17.88 -0.09
N GLN A 137 11.83 -18.49 0.89
CA GLN A 137 12.68 -19.66 0.65
C GLN A 137 11.84 -20.84 0.15
N TYR A 138 10.73 -21.12 0.83
CA TYR A 138 9.82 -22.19 0.44
C TYR A 138 9.25 -22.00 -0.97
N LEU A 139 8.73 -20.82 -1.27
CA LEU A 139 8.10 -20.54 -2.57
C LEU A 139 9.09 -20.56 -3.73
N PHE A 140 10.27 -19.94 -3.55
CA PHE A 140 11.17 -19.69 -4.67
C PHE A 140 12.30 -20.72 -4.81
N GLN A 141 12.66 -21.43 -3.73
CA GLN A 141 13.73 -22.42 -3.73
C GLN A 141 13.25 -23.85 -3.40
N GLY A 142 12.04 -23.98 -2.85
CA GLY A 142 11.41 -25.24 -2.54
C GLY A 142 10.47 -25.74 -3.64
N GLU A 143 9.61 -26.66 -3.25
CA GLU A 143 8.56 -27.26 -4.09
C GLU A 143 7.18 -26.90 -3.52
N PRO A 144 6.69 -25.64 -3.66
CA PRO A 144 5.40 -25.23 -3.14
C PRO A 144 4.26 -25.96 -3.88
N SER A 145 3.20 -26.25 -3.15
CA SER A 145 1.99 -26.77 -3.79
C SER A 145 1.30 -25.70 -4.64
N ALA A 146 0.48 -26.10 -5.59
CA ALA A 146 -0.33 -25.16 -6.38
C ALA A 146 -1.25 -24.31 -5.48
N GLN A 147 -1.73 -24.88 -4.37
CA GLN A 147 -2.54 -24.16 -3.39
C GLN A 147 -1.74 -23.08 -2.66
N ASP A 148 -0.48 -23.35 -2.28
CA ASP A 148 0.37 -22.36 -1.62
C ASP A 148 0.72 -21.19 -2.57
N VAL A 149 0.98 -21.51 -3.83
CA VAL A 149 1.24 -20.45 -4.84
C VAL A 149 -0.02 -19.63 -5.09
N ARG A 150 -1.20 -20.27 -5.21
CA ARG A 150 -2.47 -19.57 -5.34
C ARG A 150 -2.71 -18.63 -4.15
N PHE A 151 -2.53 -19.12 -2.91
CA PHE A 151 -2.64 -18.31 -1.69
C PHE A 151 -1.67 -17.11 -1.71
N PHE A 152 -0.41 -17.32 -2.07
CA PHE A 152 0.57 -16.25 -2.18
C PHE A 152 0.17 -15.19 -3.23
N LEU A 153 -0.34 -15.61 -4.39
CA LEU A 153 -0.76 -14.73 -5.47
C LEU A 153 -2.02 -13.92 -5.09
N GLU A 154 -2.97 -14.52 -4.37
CA GLU A 154 -4.13 -13.82 -3.83
C GLU A 154 -3.70 -12.66 -2.92
N HIS A 155 -2.78 -12.90 -1.99
CA HIS A 155 -2.23 -11.85 -1.12
C HIS A 155 -1.30 -10.88 -1.86
N HIS A 156 -0.68 -11.30 -2.97
CA HIS A 156 0.05 -10.40 -3.85
C HIS A 156 -0.92 -9.46 -4.58
N TRP A 157 -2.06 -9.94 -5.06
CA TRP A 157 -3.12 -9.10 -5.62
C TRP A 157 -3.61 -8.06 -4.62
N ILE A 158 -3.96 -8.45 -3.41
CA ILE A 158 -4.41 -7.53 -2.33
C ILE A 158 -3.39 -6.41 -2.09
N ARG A 159 -2.09 -6.67 -2.20
CA ARG A 159 -1.04 -5.67 -2.01
C ARG A 159 -0.85 -4.73 -3.20
N SER A 160 -1.16 -5.19 -4.40
CA SER A 160 -0.71 -4.55 -5.64
C SER A 160 -1.84 -3.90 -6.44
N TYR A 161 -3.10 -4.28 -6.22
CA TYR A 161 -4.25 -3.87 -7.05
C TYR A 161 -4.39 -2.35 -7.23
N ASN A 162 -3.97 -1.56 -6.26
CA ASN A 162 -4.11 -0.10 -6.25
C ASN A 162 -2.78 0.66 -6.21
N PHE A 163 -1.67 0.05 -6.61
CA PHE A 163 -0.36 0.69 -6.54
C PHE A 163 -0.31 2.03 -7.27
N TYR A 164 -0.94 2.12 -8.44
CA TYR A 164 -1.08 3.36 -9.20
C TYR A 164 -1.74 4.50 -8.41
N SER A 165 -2.64 4.19 -7.48
CA SER A 165 -3.28 5.20 -6.63
C SER A 165 -2.28 5.78 -5.61
N LEU A 166 -1.33 4.99 -5.13
CA LEU A 166 -0.28 5.47 -4.23
C LEU A 166 0.66 6.43 -4.95
N LEU A 167 1.02 6.14 -6.20
CA LEU A 167 1.82 7.05 -7.04
C LEU A 167 1.10 8.38 -7.26
N ALA A 168 -0.18 8.33 -7.62
CA ALA A 168 -1.00 9.53 -7.83
C ALA A 168 -1.11 10.37 -6.54
N GLU A 169 -1.42 9.75 -5.40
CA GLU A 169 -1.51 10.44 -4.09
C GLU A 169 -0.17 11.11 -3.72
N LEU A 170 0.96 10.46 -3.96
CA LEU A 170 2.26 11.04 -3.68
C LEU A 170 2.61 12.17 -4.64
N ALA A 171 2.30 12.05 -5.94
CA ALA A 171 2.54 13.09 -6.94
C ALA A 171 1.92 14.43 -6.53
N PHE A 172 0.70 14.42 -5.95
CA PHE A 172 0.01 15.61 -5.48
C PHE A 172 0.65 16.27 -4.24
N ARG A 173 1.67 15.66 -3.63
CA ARG A 173 2.37 16.24 -2.47
C ARG A 173 3.49 17.19 -2.86
N PHE A 174 3.91 17.19 -4.12
CA PHE A 174 4.97 18.04 -4.62
C PHE A 174 4.40 19.34 -5.21
N GLU A 175 4.91 20.48 -4.71
CA GLU A 175 4.57 21.80 -5.25
C GLU A 175 5.27 22.04 -6.61
N ASP A 176 6.50 21.52 -6.78
CA ASP A 176 7.24 21.61 -8.03
C ASP A 176 6.79 20.51 -8.98
N ILE A 177 6.22 20.91 -10.12
CA ILE A 177 5.77 19.98 -11.17
C ILE A 177 6.92 19.09 -11.70
N ARG A 178 8.16 19.55 -11.63
CA ARG A 178 9.32 18.76 -12.05
C ARG A 178 9.55 17.58 -11.11
N ASP A 179 9.36 17.77 -9.81
CA ASP A 179 9.44 16.72 -8.81
C ASP A 179 8.26 15.74 -8.97
N ALA A 180 7.05 16.26 -9.13
CA ALA A 180 5.86 15.45 -9.37
C ALA A 180 5.96 14.62 -10.68
N SER A 181 6.69 15.13 -11.69
CA SER A 181 6.80 14.48 -12.99
C SER A 181 7.42 13.08 -12.97
N VAL A 182 8.24 12.78 -11.96
CA VAL A 182 8.79 11.43 -11.73
C VAL A 182 7.64 10.42 -11.54
N PHE A 183 6.68 10.78 -10.69
CA PHE A 183 5.52 9.92 -10.41
C PHE A 183 4.51 9.89 -11.56
N TYR A 184 4.34 10.98 -12.29
CA TYR A 184 3.46 10.99 -13.47
C TYR A 184 3.99 10.11 -14.60
N ARG A 185 5.32 10.05 -14.80
CA ARG A 185 5.92 9.13 -15.79
C ARG A 185 5.72 7.67 -15.38
N ASN A 186 5.99 7.35 -14.10
CA ASN A 186 5.76 6.03 -13.57
C ASN A 186 4.26 5.65 -13.68
N LEU A 187 3.35 6.55 -13.27
CA LEU A 187 1.91 6.34 -13.38
C LEU A 187 1.46 6.12 -14.83
N TYR A 188 2.06 6.82 -15.80
CA TYR A 188 1.76 6.60 -17.21
C TYR A 188 2.17 5.19 -17.65
N GLY A 189 3.33 4.69 -17.21
CA GLY A 189 3.76 3.31 -17.40
C GLY A 189 2.79 2.30 -16.76
N GLU A 190 2.44 2.52 -15.48
CA GLU A 190 1.47 1.70 -14.73
C GLU A 190 0.11 1.62 -15.42
N ALA A 191 -0.32 2.71 -16.08
CA ALA A 191 -1.54 2.76 -16.87
C ALA A 191 -1.44 2.07 -18.25
N GLY A 192 -0.29 1.45 -18.59
CA GLY A 192 -0.06 0.77 -19.86
C GLY A 192 0.38 1.69 -21.00
N ALA A 193 0.80 2.92 -20.69
CA ALA A 193 1.21 3.94 -21.64
C ALA A 193 0.17 4.15 -22.75
N GLU A 194 0.53 3.85 -24.01
CA GLU A 194 -0.35 3.98 -25.17
C GLU A 194 -1.36 2.80 -25.31
N THR A 195 -1.26 1.76 -24.45
CA THR A 195 -1.98 0.50 -24.58
C THR A 195 -2.67 0.14 -23.25
N PRO A 196 -3.92 0.59 -23.00
CA PRO A 196 -4.62 0.36 -21.72
C PRO A 196 -4.75 -1.12 -21.32
N GLU A 197 -4.76 -2.05 -22.28
CA GLU A 197 -4.80 -3.49 -22.04
C GLU A 197 -3.51 -4.02 -21.42
N ARG A 198 -2.46 -3.21 -21.44
CA ARG A 198 -1.16 -3.45 -20.80
C ARG A 198 -1.01 -2.71 -19.48
N ALA A 199 -2.05 -2.02 -19.00
CA ALA A 199 -2.04 -1.48 -17.65
C ALA A 199 -1.67 -2.58 -16.64
N HIS A 200 -0.78 -2.28 -15.69
CA HIS A 200 -0.26 -3.28 -14.78
C HIS A 200 -1.36 -4.01 -13.98
N PRO A 201 -2.43 -3.36 -13.48
CA PRO A 201 -3.56 -4.09 -12.90
C PRO A 201 -4.25 -5.04 -13.88
N ALA A 202 -4.35 -4.68 -15.18
CA ALA A 202 -4.94 -5.54 -16.19
C ALA A 202 -4.05 -6.74 -16.55
N LEU A 203 -2.72 -6.58 -16.50
CA LEU A 203 -1.81 -7.70 -16.66
C LEU A 203 -1.85 -8.63 -15.45
N LEU A 204 -1.90 -8.08 -14.25
CA LEU A 204 -1.96 -8.87 -13.02
C LEU A 204 -3.30 -9.61 -12.91
N SER A 205 -4.41 -9.03 -13.37
CA SER A 205 -5.71 -9.70 -13.37
C SER A 205 -5.73 -10.97 -14.23
N LYS A 206 -4.99 -11.01 -15.35
CA LYS A 206 -4.84 -12.22 -16.17
C LYS A 206 -4.19 -13.38 -15.40
N LEU A 207 -3.24 -13.05 -14.51
CA LEU A 207 -2.64 -14.06 -13.64
C LEU A 207 -3.64 -14.54 -12.59
N MET A 208 -4.44 -13.64 -12.01
CA MET A 208 -5.49 -14.00 -11.04
C MET A 208 -6.53 -14.90 -11.70
N GLU A 209 -6.99 -14.57 -12.91
CA GLU A 209 -7.91 -15.38 -13.68
C GLU A 209 -7.36 -16.78 -13.98
N HIS A 210 -6.06 -16.87 -14.33
CA HIS A 210 -5.40 -18.17 -14.59
C HIS A 210 -5.40 -19.09 -13.36
N PHE A 211 -5.30 -18.51 -12.15
CA PHE A 211 -5.35 -19.24 -10.88
C PHE A 211 -6.76 -19.28 -10.25
N GLU A 212 -7.79 -18.83 -10.94
CA GLU A 212 -9.16 -18.74 -10.44
C GLU A 212 -9.27 -17.97 -9.11
N ILE A 213 -8.47 -16.86 -8.98
CA ILE A 213 -8.49 -15.97 -7.84
C ILE A 213 -9.48 -14.84 -8.11
N PRO A 214 -10.47 -14.60 -7.23
CA PRO A 214 -11.40 -13.49 -7.37
C PRO A 214 -10.68 -12.13 -7.39
N LEU A 215 -11.10 -11.24 -8.30
CA LEU A 215 -10.56 -9.89 -8.37
C LEU A 215 -11.17 -8.96 -7.31
N GLU A 216 -12.37 -9.30 -6.82
CA GLU A 216 -13.02 -8.57 -5.74
C GLU A 216 -12.36 -8.90 -4.39
N ILE A 217 -11.98 -7.86 -3.66
CA ILE A 217 -11.33 -8.01 -2.35
C ILE A 217 -12.37 -7.78 -1.25
N ASP A 218 -12.60 -8.78 -0.42
CA ASP A 218 -13.39 -8.61 0.80
C ASP A 218 -12.52 -7.99 1.90
N PHE A 219 -12.45 -6.65 1.92
CA PHE A 219 -11.70 -5.91 2.92
C PHE A 219 -12.16 -6.17 4.36
N ALA A 220 -13.43 -6.55 4.57
CA ALA A 220 -13.94 -6.86 5.89
C ALA A 220 -13.32 -8.15 6.45
N ALA A 221 -13.12 -9.15 5.58
CA ALA A 221 -12.54 -10.43 5.96
C ALA A 221 -11.01 -10.41 6.17
N LEU A 222 -10.29 -9.36 5.75
CA LEU A 222 -8.84 -9.29 5.92
C LEU A 222 -8.42 -9.35 7.38
N HIS A 223 -7.32 -10.07 7.64
CA HIS A 223 -6.72 -10.12 8.96
C HIS A 223 -6.25 -8.72 9.42
N PRO A 224 -6.31 -8.36 10.72
CA PRO A 224 -5.91 -7.03 11.21
C PRO A 224 -4.48 -6.60 10.80
N LEU A 225 -3.51 -7.51 10.71
CA LEU A 225 -2.16 -7.20 10.24
C LEU A 225 -2.10 -6.89 8.74
N GLU A 226 -2.96 -7.49 7.92
CA GLU A 226 -3.07 -7.11 6.51
C GLU A 226 -3.64 -5.70 6.35
N LYS A 227 -4.68 -5.41 7.13
CA LYS A 227 -5.25 -4.05 7.20
C LYS A 227 -4.20 -3.04 7.66
N ALA A 228 -3.40 -3.37 8.68
CA ALA A 228 -2.30 -2.53 9.15
C ALA A 228 -1.23 -2.31 8.07
N TYR A 229 -0.90 -3.33 7.28
CA TYR A 229 0.02 -3.20 6.15
C TYR A 229 -0.52 -2.24 5.08
N LEU A 230 -1.79 -2.40 4.67
CA LEU A 230 -2.44 -1.52 3.69
C LEU A 230 -2.56 -0.08 4.22
N ASN A 231 -3.00 0.07 5.47
CA ASN A 231 -3.11 1.37 6.14
C ASN A 231 -1.76 2.10 6.19
N ASN A 232 -0.67 1.39 6.49
CA ASN A 232 0.67 2.00 6.51
C ASN A 232 1.11 2.51 5.14
N ARG A 233 0.84 1.79 4.06
CA ARG A 233 1.16 2.24 2.70
C ARG A 233 0.42 3.54 2.36
N ILE A 234 -0.88 3.58 2.61
CA ILE A 234 -1.69 4.77 2.35
C ILE A 234 -1.26 5.93 3.25
N ARG A 235 -0.97 5.65 4.54
CA ARG A 235 -0.40 6.63 5.45
C ARG A 235 0.87 7.27 4.90
N CYS A 236 1.82 6.46 4.41
CA CYS A 236 3.09 6.96 3.90
C CYS A 236 2.89 7.98 2.77
N VAL A 237 2.04 7.69 1.78
CA VAL A 237 1.83 8.61 0.64
C VAL A 237 0.93 9.79 0.98
N ARG A 238 0.10 9.69 2.02
CA ARG A 238 -0.76 10.77 2.51
C ARG A 238 -0.13 11.62 3.61
N HIS A 239 1.06 11.25 4.09
CA HIS A 239 1.76 12.00 5.12
C HIS A 239 2.15 13.40 4.63
N THR A 240 2.15 14.38 5.53
CA THR A 240 2.50 15.78 5.20
C THR A 240 3.98 15.93 4.80
N ASP A 241 4.86 15.12 5.38
CA ASP A 241 6.28 15.06 5.01
C ASP A 241 6.47 14.00 3.91
N VAL A 242 6.90 14.45 2.74
CA VAL A 242 7.12 13.62 1.55
C VAL A 242 8.16 12.52 1.77
N ALA A 243 9.03 12.65 2.77
CA ALA A 243 10.01 11.63 3.12
C ALA A 243 9.35 10.26 3.39
N TRP A 244 8.14 10.24 3.96
CA TRP A 244 7.38 9.00 4.20
C TRP A 244 7.02 8.28 2.89
N GLY A 245 6.45 9.01 1.94
CA GLY A 245 6.05 8.46 0.65
C GLY A 245 7.26 8.04 -0.20
N LEU A 246 8.29 8.89 -0.25
CA LEU A 246 9.53 8.60 -0.98
C LEU A 246 10.22 7.35 -0.43
N SER A 247 10.29 7.20 0.90
CA SER A 247 10.91 6.02 1.51
C SER A 247 10.15 4.73 1.22
N LEU A 248 8.80 4.78 1.24
CA LEU A 248 7.96 3.64 0.90
C LEU A 248 8.20 3.19 -0.54
N LEU A 249 8.11 4.13 -1.51
CA LEU A 249 8.24 3.78 -2.92
C LEU A 249 9.66 3.33 -3.24
N TYR A 250 10.69 4.02 -2.74
CA TYR A 250 12.08 3.59 -2.91
C TYR A 250 12.31 2.18 -2.36
N ALA A 251 11.76 1.86 -1.17
CA ALA A 251 11.86 0.52 -0.61
C ALA A 251 11.17 -0.55 -1.47
N VAL A 252 9.99 -0.22 -2.04
CA VAL A 252 9.26 -1.14 -2.92
C VAL A 252 10.06 -1.36 -4.19
N GLU A 253 10.45 -0.32 -4.91
CA GLU A 253 11.15 -0.41 -6.19
C GLU A 253 12.53 -1.08 -6.04
N SER A 254 13.28 -0.78 -4.99
CA SER A 254 14.62 -1.37 -4.76
C SER A 254 14.61 -2.89 -4.61
N VAL A 255 13.50 -3.49 -4.17
CA VAL A 255 13.39 -4.95 -4.01
C VAL A 255 12.48 -5.60 -5.05
N SER A 256 11.75 -4.81 -5.82
CA SER A 256 10.70 -5.23 -6.72
C SER A 256 11.26 -6.08 -7.86
N CYS A 257 12.24 -5.60 -8.60
CA CYS A 257 12.86 -6.28 -9.73
C CYS A 257 13.23 -7.74 -9.39
N VAL A 258 14.02 -7.94 -8.34
CA VAL A 258 14.46 -9.28 -7.91
C VAL A 258 13.29 -10.16 -7.48
N ASN A 259 12.29 -9.59 -6.80
CA ASN A 259 11.13 -10.37 -6.35
C ASN A 259 10.23 -10.76 -7.52
N HIS A 260 10.00 -9.86 -8.48
CA HIS A 260 9.21 -10.15 -9.67
C HIS A 260 9.88 -11.21 -10.56
N LEU A 261 11.20 -11.16 -10.73
CA LEU A 261 11.93 -12.21 -11.44
C LEU A 261 11.76 -13.58 -10.77
N ARG A 262 11.84 -13.65 -9.44
CA ARG A 262 11.64 -14.91 -8.71
C ARG A 262 10.20 -15.44 -8.85
N ILE A 263 9.20 -14.56 -8.83
CA ILE A 263 7.81 -14.96 -9.06
C ILE A 263 7.67 -15.45 -10.50
N TYR A 264 8.22 -14.75 -11.48
CA TYR A 264 8.21 -15.19 -12.87
C TYR A 264 8.85 -16.56 -13.03
N GLU A 265 10.02 -16.80 -12.47
CA GLU A 265 10.71 -18.11 -12.49
C GLU A 265 9.87 -19.21 -11.82
N LEU A 266 9.20 -18.90 -10.71
CA LEU A 266 8.28 -19.83 -10.05
C LEU A 266 7.11 -20.20 -11.00
N LEU A 267 6.48 -19.21 -11.62
CA LEU A 267 5.38 -19.41 -12.56
C LEU A 267 5.82 -20.24 -13.78
N GLN A 268 7.02 -20.01 -14.31
CA GLN A 268 7.58 -20.82 -15.41
C GLN A 268 7.83 -22.28 -15.00
N ARG A 269 8.34 -22.52 -13.77
CA ARG A 269 8.48 -23.90 -13.25
C ARG A 269 7.15 -24.63 -13.13
N MET A 270 6.06 -23.88 -12.85
CA MET A 270 4.71 -24.43 -12.79
C MET A 270 4.05 -24.60 -14.17
N GLY A 271 4.68 -24.18 -15.25
CA GLY A 271 4.14 -24.26 -16.61
C GLY A 271 3.11 -23.18 -16.93
N VAL A 272 3.08 -22.07 -16.18
CA VAL A 272 2.18 -20.94 -16.46
C VAL A 272 2.59 -20.29 -17.78
N PRO A 273 1.67 -20.04 -18.72
CA PRO A 273 1.97 -19.38 -20.00
C PRO A 273 2.50 -17.96 -19.83
N ASP A 274 3.21 -17.45 -20.85
CA ASP A 274 3.79 -16.09 -20.83
C ASP A 274 2.73 -14.98 -20.68
N GLY A 275 1.54 -15.13 -21.24
CA GLY A 275 0.49 -14.12 -21.13
C GLY A 275 0.08 -13.79 -19.69
N PRO A 276 -0.33 -14.77 -18.86
CA PRO A 276 -0.60 -14.58 -17.45
C PRO A 276 0.61 -14.13 -16.64
N SER A 277 1.83 -14.54 -17.00
CA SER A 277 3.06 -14.20 -16.26
C SER A 277 3.72 -12.87 -16.71
N GLU A 278 3.16 -12.20 -17.73
CA GLU A 278 3.74 -10.99 -18.34
C GLU A 278 3.98 -9.86 -17.33
N PHE A 279 3.09 -9.66 -16.38
CA PHE A 279 3.23 -8.65 -15.33
C PHE A 279 4.58 -8.79 -14.61
N HIS A 280 4.89 -9.99 -14.12
CA HIS A 280 6.13 -10.22 -13.37
C HIS A 280 7.37 -10.17 -14.25
N ARG A 281 7.27 -10.57 -15.50
CA ARG A 281 8.37 -10.46 -16.46
C ARG A 281 8.74 -9.00 -16.73
N LEU A 282 7.75 -8.13 -16.90
CA LEU A 282 7.99 -6.69 -17.15
C LEU A 282 8.66 -6.03 -15.97
N HIS A 283 8.12 -6.18 -14.76
CA HIS A 283 8.69 -5.59 -13.54
C HIS A 283 10.10 -6.10 -13.24
N GLY A 284 10.43 -7.31 -13.63
CA GLY A 284 11.80 -7.84 -13.48
C GLY A 284 12.88 -7.12 -14.29
N THR A 285 12.50 -6.18 -15.17
CA THR A 285 13.43 -5.47 -16.05
C THR A 285 13.29 -3.95 -16.02
N GLN A 286 12.20 -3.41 -15.51
CA GLN A 286 11.85 -1.99 -15.61
C GLN A 286 12.12 -1.19 -14.33
N ASP A 287 11.97 -1.83 -13.17
CA ASP A 287 12.03 -1.15 -11.86
C ASP A 287 13.42 -0.57 -11.51
N GLU A 288 14.51 -1.02 -12.18
CA GLU A 288 15.83 -0.41 -11.99
C GLU A 288 15.89 1.05 -12.45
N ILE A 289 15.19 1.40 -13.53
CA ILE A 289 15.15 2.76 -14.07
C ILE A 289 14.38 3.68 -13.13
N ASP A 290 13.25 3.20 -12.63
CA ASP A 290 12.40 3.95 -11.72
C ASP A 290 13.11 4.26 -10.38
N THR A 291 13.96 3.34 -9.92
CA THR A 291 14.78 3.54 -8.72
C THR A 291 15.82 4.65 -8.89
N GLU A 292 16.48 4.75 -10.06
CA GLU A 292 17.48 5.82 -10.32
C GLU A 292 16.82 7.21 -10.39
N GLU A 293 15.71 7.33 -11.12
CA GLU A 293 14.97 8.61 -11.20
C GLU A 293 14.46 9.05 -9.82
N MET A 294 13.99 8.10 -9.02
CA MET A 294 13.55 8.38 -7.65
C MET A 294 14.73 8.78 -6.75
N TRP A 295 15.91 8.19 -6.94
CA TRP A 295 17.10 8.59 -6.18
C TRP A 295 17.50 10.04 -6.45
N GLU A 296 17.47 10.50 -7.70
CA GLU A 296 17.76 11.91 -8.02
C GLU A 296 16.84 12.86 -7.26
N LEU A 297 15.55 12.51 -7.16
CA LEU A 297 14.57 13.27 -6.37
C LEU A 297 14.88 13.21 -4.87
N ILE A 298 15.17 12.04 -4.32
CA ILE A 298 15.52 11.86 -2.90
C ILE A 298 16.76 12.68 -2.56
N ALA A 299 17.81 12.67 -3.39
CA ALA A 299 19.04 13.40 -3.17
C ALA A 299 18.83 14.92 -3.07
N LYS A 300 17.87 15.46 -3.82
CA LYS A 300 17.47 16.87 -3.73
C LYS A 300 16.95 17.23 -2.34
N TYR A 301 16.11 16.39 -1.74
CA TYR A 301 15.52 16.61 -0.42
C TYR A 301 16.44 16.20 0.73
N ALA A 302 17.37 15.27 0.49
CA ALA A 302 18.31 14.74 1.48
C ALA A 302 19.36 15.75 1.96
N GLN A 303 19.37 16.98 1.43
CA GLN A 303 20.11 18.12 2.00
C GLN A 303 19.61 18.47 3.41
N SER A 304 18.37 18.10 3.75
CA SER A 304 17.80 18.30 5.08
C SER A 304 18.06 17.10 5.98
N GLU A 305 18.71 17.35 7.13
CA GLU A 305 18.89 16.32 8.17
C GLU A 305 17.57 15.75 8.68
N THR A 306 16.55 16.61 8.80
CA THR A 306 15.20 16.17 9.22
C THR A 306 14.61 15.22 8.20
N PHE A 307 14.74 15.53 6.91
CA PHE A 307 14.29 14.61 5.85
C PHE A 307 14.98 13.25 5.95
N GLN A 308 16.30 13.22 6.11
CA GLN A 308 17.04 11.95 6.22
C GLN A 308 16.55 11.13 7.41
N ARG A 309 16.36 11.74 8.59
CA ARG A 309 15.84 11.03 9.78
C ARG A 309 14.43 10.48 9.56
N THR A 310 13.54 11.29 8.99
CA THR A 310 12.16 10.89 8.71
C THR A 310 12.12 9.77 7.68
N PHE A 311 12.92 9.89 6.62
CA PHE A 311 13.04 8.86 5.57
C PHE A 311 13.44 7.51 6.16
N MET A 312 14.53 7.47 6.94
CA MET A 312 15.04 6.23 7.55
C MET A 312 14.07 5.65 8.59
N GLN A 313 13.37 6.49 9.34
CA GLN A 313 12.33 6.04 10.26
C GLN A 313 11.15 5.39 9.53
N SER A 314 10.68 6.01 8.46
CA SER A 314 9.60 5.47 7.63
C SER A 314 10.01 4.16 6.96
N LEU A 315 11.23 4.10 6.43
CA LEU A 315 11.82 2.91 5.82
C LEU A 315 11.84 1.73 6.80
N ALA A 316 12.36 1.94 7.99
CA ALA A 316 12.42 0.92 9.04
C ALA A 316 11.02 0.42 9.41
N ARG A 317 10.07 1.32 9.64
CA ARG A 317 8.67 0.97 9.95
C ARG A 317 8.02 0.17 8.83
N HIS A 318 8.25 0.55 7.57
CA HIS A 318 7.71 -0.19 6.43
C HIS A 318 8.19 -1.65 6.44
N PHE A 319 9.47 -1.88 6.62
CA PHE A 319 10.03 -3.23 6.67
C PHE A 319 9.54 -4.03 7.89
N ASP A 320 9.37 -3.41 9.05
CA ASP A 320 8.85 -4.08 10.25
C ASP A 320 7.41 -4.56 10.05
N ILE A 321 6.54 -3.70 9.50
CA ILE A 321 5.15 -4.06 9.18
C ILE A 321 5.11 -5.12 8.07
N ASN A 322 5.92 -4.96 7.04
CA ASN A 322 6.01 -5.93 5.96
C ASN A 322 6.45 -7.30 6.48
N ARG A 323 7.45 -7.34 7.37
CA ARG A 323 7.91 -8.59 8.00
C ARG A 323 6.79 -9.25 8.81
N ALA A 324 6.10 -8.51 9.65
CA ALA A 324 4.97 -9.02 10.45
C ALA A 324 3.84 -9.57 9.55
N TYR A 325 3.57 -8.91 8.42
CA TYR A 325 2.62 -9.38 7.44
C TYR A 325 3.06 -10.69 6.78
N PHE A 326 4.32 -10.81 6.35
CA PHE A 326 4.84 -12.06 5.77
C PHE A 326 4.90 -13.20 6.81
N ASP A 327 5.22 -12.90 8.07
CA ASP A 327 5.15 -13.86 9.16
C ASP A 327 3.71 -14.40 9.38
N LEU A 328 2.69 -13.53 9.21
CA LEU A 328 1.29 -13.94 9.22
C LEU A 328 0.98 -14.90 8.06
N LEU A 329 1.31 -14.51 6.83
CA LEU A 329 1.05 -15.34 5.64
C LEU A 329 1.73 -16.71 5.76
N TRP A 330 2.97 -16.72 6.26
CA TRP A 330 3.70 -17.96 6.47
C TRP A 330 3.02 -18.90 7.47
N ARG A 331 2.52 -18.36 8.60
CA ARG A 331 1.75 -19.15 9.57
C ARG A 331 0.46 -19.70 8.97
N GLN A 332 -0.26 -18.90 8.17
CA GLN A 332 -1.49 -19.36 7.50
C GLN A 332 -1.21 -20.47 6.48
N MET A 333 -0.11 -20.34 5.73
CA MET A 333 0.32 -21.34 4.73
C MET A 333 0.71 -22.67 5.38
N GLN A 334 1.31 -22.66 6.59
CA GLN A 334 1.67 -23.87 7.34
C GLN A 334 0.46 -24.61 7.94
N GLY A 335 -0.73 -24.00 7.97
CA GLY A 335 -1.94 -24.57 8.56
C GLY A 335 -1.93 -24.59 10.10
N PRO A 336 -3.04 -25.07 10.74
CA PRO A 336 -3.22 -25.00 12.20
C PRO A 336 -2.30 -25.94 13.02
N SER A 337 -1.32 -26.60 12.43
CA SER A 337 -0.46 -27.60 13.09
C SER A 337 0.77 -27.02 13.80
N PHE A 338 0.95 -25.71 13.81
CA PHE A 338 2.06 -25.01 14.48
C PHE A 338 1.54 -24.08 15.59
N HIS A 339 1.00 -24.67 16.65
CA HIS A 339 0.80 -23.99 17.93
C HIS A 339 1.63 -24.65 19.01
#